data_0af852ed63cfb0ac101923743a71b70d
#
_entry.id   0af852ed63cfb0ac101923743a71b70d
#
_cell.length_a   1.000
_cell.length_b   1.000
_cell.length_c   1.000
_cell.angle_alpha   90.00
_cell.angle_beta   90.00
_cell.angle_gamma   90.00
#
_symmetry.space_group_name_H-M   'P 1'
#
loop_
_entity.id
_entity.type
_entity.pdbx_description
1 polymer ?
#
loop_
_entity_poly.entity_id
_entity_poly.type
_entity_poly.pdbx_seq_one_letter_code
_entity_poly.pdbx_strand_id
1 'polypeptide(L)'
;MGEAANNQVLNYEDGEIEAEAAFTAEILITERVGLHDVWHSQYAGSQVMGKRPGMYIKYLPTKYHPINGNMLTGGAYLFDTLDNAKRFEDWTTNEFKVGEPQTPYWKQPLFKSVEAWTWKVIGAHNFTPVDEHHIGRWQRWTYHHVGVGNIMTQLYPVLRDAAEKRGAGSFWLLHRPEDKMIGVQMSFPGPEGSDDDDLLKAIAVVASKKSLADVFPDALEAEVLMDRTSAYHAIWQPMEEDVNGVKVACPNFPHLAGGKA
;
A
#
# COMPACT_ATOMS: atom_id res chain seq x y z
N MET A 1 -19.30 -26.44 12.49
CA MET A 1 -20.13 -25.38 11.92
C MET A 1 -19.19 -24.20 11.70
N GLY A 2 -18.73 -24.02 10.45
CA GLY A 2 -17.84 -22.91 10.11
C GLY A 2 -18.68 -21.65 10.05
N GLU A 3 -18.23 -20.63 10.76
CA GLU A 3 -18.72 -19.28 10.57
C GLU A 3 -18.48 -18.88 9.11
N ALA A 4 -19.58 -18.62 8.40
CA ALA A 4 -19.49 -18.01 7.08
C ALA A 4 -18.77 -16.67 7.28
N ALA A 5 -17.61 -16.52 6.67
CA ALA A 5 -16.92 -15.25 6.58
C ALA A 5 -17.93 -14.25 6.00
N ASN A 6 -18.23 -13.22 6.76
CA ASN A 6 -19.11 -12.15 6.35
C ASN A 6 -18.38 -11.40 5.23
N ASN A 7 -18.58 -11.82 3.99
CA ASN A 7 -18.08 -11.15 2.80
C ASN A 7 -18.89 -9.87 2.60
N GLN A 8 -18.67 -8.88 3.46
CA GLN A 8 -19.12 -7.53 3.14
C GLN A 8 -18.37 -7.09 1.88
N VAL A 9 -19.11 -6.90 0.82
CA VAL A 9 -18.65 -6.13 -0.34
C VAL A 9 -18.39 -4.74 0.17
N LEU A 10 -17.13 -4.43 0.39
CA LEU A 10 -16.74 -3.07 0.74
C LEU A 10 -17.01 -2.21 -0.49
N ASN A 11 -17.84 -1.21 -0.31
CA ASN A 11 -18.07 -0.22 -1.33
C ASN A 11 -16.88 0.73 -1.35
N TYR A 12 -15.94 0.50 -2.26
CA TYR A 12 -14.69 1.29 -2.38
C TYR A 12 -14.89 2.62 -3.11
N GLU A 13 -16.12 2.99 -3.42
CA GLU A 13 -16.36 4.18 -4.22
C GLU A 13 -16.08 5.45 -3.43
N ASP A 14 -16.49 5.50 -2.16
CA ASP A 14 -16.33 6.67 -1.30
C ASP A 14 -16.58 6.29 0.17
N GLY A 15 -15.85 6.91 1.09
CA GLY A 15 -16.11 6.81 2.51
C GLY A 15 -15.03 6.12 3.35
N GLU A 16 -15.38 5.87 4.60
CA GLU A 16 -14.52 5.21 5.57
C GLU A 16 -14.36 3.72 5.24
N ILE A 17 -13.13 3.24 5.39
CA ILE A 17 -12.77 1.83 5.22
C ILE A 17 -12.59 1.24 6.61
N GLU A 18 -13.45 0.29 6.97
CA GLU A 18 -13.41 -0.40 8.26
C GLU A 18 -12.27 -1.44 8.28
N ALA A 19 -11.03 -0.97 8.39
CA ALA A 19 -9.86 -1.81 8.54
C ALA A 19 -9.23 -1.65 9.92
N GLU A 20 -8.79 -2.75 10.54
CA GLU A 20 -8.10 -2.70 11.83
C GLU A 20 -6.58 -2.65 11.68
N ALA A 21 -6.05 -3.24 10.61
CA ALA A 21 -4.63 -3.37 10.41
C ALA A 21 -4.20 -3.11 8.97
N ALA A 22 -2.93 -2.75 8.83
CA ALA A 22 -2.26 -2.67 7.55
C ALA A 22 -0.95 -3.45 7.58
N PHE A 23 -0.53 -3.96 6.42
CA PHE A 23 0.81 -4.45 6.20
C PHE A 23 1.46 -3.63 5.10
N THR A 24 2.69 -3.18 5.32
CA THR A 24 3.45 -2.47 4.29
C THR A 24 4.81 -3.11 4.11
N ALA A 25 5.29 -3.13 2.86
CA ALA A 25 6.62 -3.59 2.52
C ALA A 25 7.30 -2.58 1.60
N GLU A 26 8.57 -2.32 1.87
CA GLU A 26 9.45 -1.51 1.05
C GLU A 26 10.60 -2.38 0.56
N ILE A 27 10.77 -2.45 -0.75
CA ILE A 27 11.71 -3.37 -1.40
C ILE A 27 12.63 -2.57 -2.32
N LEU A 28 13.93 -2.69 -2.10
CA LEU A 28 14.95 -2.21 -3.03
C LEU A 28 15.41 -3.39 -3.89
N ILE A 29 15.31 -3.22 -5.20
CA ILE A 29 15.78 -4.21 -6.18
C ILE A 29 17.27 -4.03 -6.41
N THR A 30 18.02 -5.14 -6.50
CA THR A 30 19.50 -5.13 -6.57
C THR A 30 20.05 -4.69 -7.90
N GLU A 31 19.36 -5.02 -8.99
CA GLU A 31 19.86 -4.86 -10.36
C GLU A 31 18.90 -4.00 -11.17
N ARG A 32 19.37 -3.51 -12.30
CA ARG A 32 18.50 -2.88 -13.29
C ARG A 32 17.66 -3.96 -13.94
N VAL A 33 16.45 -4.09 -13.45
CA VAL A 33 15.44 -5.00 -13.97
C VAL A 33 14.45 -4.17 -14.76
N GLY A 34 13.98 -4.70 -15.88
CA GLY A 34 12.92 -4.05 -16.63
C GLY A 34 11.66 -3.94 -15.80
N LEU A 35 10.92 -2.86 -15.95
CA LEU A 35 9.64 -2.66 -15.25
C LEU A 35 8.68 -3.84 -15.54
N HIS A 36 8.70 -4.31 -16.78
CA HIS A 36 7.91 -5.46 -17.22
C HIS A 36 8.25 -6.75 -16.45
N ASP A 37 9.53 -7.01 -16.19
CA ASP A 37 9.95 -8.21 -15.45
C ASP A 37 9.49 -8.18 -14.00
N VAL A 38 9.53 -6.99 -13.38
CA VAL A 38 9.00 -6.79 -12.02
C VAL A 38 7.49 -7.00 -11.99
N TRP A 39 6.77 -6.43 -12.94
CA TRP A 39 5.32 -6.60 -13.03
C TRP A 39 4.92 -8.07 -13.24
N HIS A 40 5.62 -8.79 -14.10
CA HIS A 40 5.40 -10.22 -14.28
C HIS A 40 5.60 -11.02 -12.99
N SER A 41 6.70 -10.75 -12.29
CA SER A 41 6.99 -11.40 -11.00
C SER A 41 5.92 -11.06 -9.94
N GLN A 42 5.52 -9.80 -9.88
CA GLN A 42 4.51 -9.36 -8.93
C GLN A 42 3.11 -9.86 -9.29
N TYR A 43 2.79 -9.98 -10.57
CA TYR A 43 1.52 -10.56 -11.00
C TYR A 43 1.39 -12.01 -10.51
N ALA A 44 2.38 -12.85 -10.78
CA ALA A 44 2.39 -14.23 -10.33
C ALA A 44 2.29 -14.34 -8.80
N GLY A 45 3.05 -13.52 -8.06
CA GLY A 45 2.96 -13.45 -6.61
C GLY A 45 1.61 -12.95 -6.11
N SER A 46 1.02 -11.97 -6.79
CA SER A 46 -0.27 -11.38 -6.42
C SER A 46 -1.43 -12.36 -6.50
N GLN A 47 -1.43 -13.27 -7.45
CA GLN A 47 -2.47 -14.31 -7.57
C GLN A 47 -2.55 -15.18 -6.31
N VAL A 48 -1.40 -15.42 -5.69
CA VAL A 48 -1.33 -16.20 -4.43
C VAL A 48 -1.59 -15.31 -3.22
N MET A 49 -0.99 -14.11 -3.18
CA MET A 49 -1.13 -13.17 -2.08
C MET A 49 -2.54 -12.62 -1.96
N GLY A 50 -3.22 -12.37 -3.08
CA GLY A 50 -4.56 -11.80 -3.10
C GLY A 50 -5.66 -12.69 -2.53
N LYS A 51 -5.40 -13.98 -2.34
CA LYS A 51 -6.35 -14.95 -1.79
C LYS A 51 -6.25 -15.11 -0.27
N ARG A 52 -5.63 -14.16 0.41
CA ARG A 52 -5.46 -14.25 1.86
C ARG A 52 -6.67 -13.71 2.61
N PRO A 53 -7.05 -14.39 3.71
CA PRO A 53 -8.19 -13.97 4.52
C PRO A 53 -8.07 -12.53 5.00
N GLY A 54 -9.17 -11.82 4.92
CA GLY A 54 -9.31 -10.48 5.49
C GLY A 54 -8.61 -9.34 4.76
N MET A 55 -8.00 -9.60 3.61
CA MET A 55 -7.38 -8.53 2.81
C MET A 55 -8.44 -7.74 2.07
N TYR A 56 -8.48 -6.42 2.29
CA TYR A 56 -9.44 -5.52 1.66
C TYR A 56 -8.87 -4.80 0.44
N ILE A 57 -7.67 -4.24 0.59
CA ILE A 57 -7.03 -3.42 -0.44
C ILE A 57 -5.55 -3.77 -0.50
N LYS A 58 -5.00 -3.68 -1.70
CA LYS A 58 -3.58 -3.85 -1.97
C LYS A 58 -3.14 -2.84 -3.02
N TYR A 59 -2.18 -2.01 -2.66
CA TYR A 59 -1.48 -1.12 -3.58
C TYR A 59 -0.06 -1.63 -3.84
N LEU A 60 0.34 -1.65 -5.09
CA LEU A 60 1.70 -2.04 -5.50
C LEU A 60 2.41 -0.83 -6.11
N PRO A 61 3.09 -0.03 -5.29
CA PRO A 61 3.82 1.14 -5.74
C PRO A 61 5.16 0.74 -6.39
N THR A 62 5.55 1.46 -7.43
CA THR A 62 6.86 1.31 -8.07
C THR A 62 7.45 2.65 -8.44
N LYS A 63 8.76 2.79 -8.24
CA LYS A 63 9.53 3.97 -8.59
C LYS A 63 10.95 3.58 -8.94
N TYR A 64 11.53 4.18 -9.97
CA TYR A 64 12.97 4.12 -10.19
C TYR A 64 13.72 5.05 -9.25
N HIS A 65 14.82 4.56 -8.70
CA HIS A 65 15.72 5.38 -7.90
C HIS A 65 16.40 6.42 -8.81
N PRO A 66 16.33 7.72 -8.49
CA PRO A 66 16.73 8.77 -9.41
C PRO A 66 18.24 8.78 -9.75
N ILE A 67 19.08 8.23 -8.85
CA ILE A 67 20.55 8.30 -9.02
C ILE A 67 21.10 7.07 -9.75
N ASN A 68 20.67 5.86 -9.37
CA ASN A 68 21.26 4.62 -9.88
C ASN A 68 20.31 3.82 -10.77
N GLY A 69 19.09 4.27 -10.95
CA GLY A 69 18.06 3.60 -11.75
C GLY A 69 17.58 2.25 -11.18
N ASN A 70 17.96 1.92 -9.95
CA ASN A 70 17.41 0.74 -9.28
C ASN A 70 15.94 0.96 -8.99
N MET A 71 15.18 -0.12 -9.04
CA MET A 71 13.75 -0.04 -8.76
C MET A 71 13.50 -0.11 -7.25
N LEU A 72 12.65 0.79 -6.79
CA LEU A 72 12.01 0.75 -5.49
C LEU A 72 10.57 0.27 -5.72
N THR A 73 10.20 -0.81 -5.10
CA THR A 73 8.85 -1.35 -5.14
C THR A 73 8.35 -1.63 -3.73
N GLY A 74 7.19 -2.22 -3.61
CA GLY A 74 6.63 -2.57 -2.31
C GLY A 74 5.18 -2.98 -2.40
N GLY A 75 4.53 -2.91 -1.28
CA GLY A 75 3.10 -3.14 -1.16
C GLY A 75 2.53 -2.44 0.06
N ALA A 76 1.30 -2.01 -0.04
CA ALA A 76 0.52 -1.49 1.06
C ALA A 76 -0.85 -2.19 1.06
N TYR A 77 -1.20 -2.80 2.17
CA TYR A 77 -2.35 -3.69 2.29
C TYR A 77 -3.18 -3.28 3.49
N LEU A 78 -4.51 -3.28 3.34
CA LEU A 78 -5.44 -3.17 4.46
C LEU A 78 -6.08 -4.53 4.77
N PHE A 79 -6.25 -4.80 6.04
CA PHE A 79 -6.88 -6.02 6.56
C PHE A 79 -8.02 -5.69 7.53
N ASP A 80 -9.00 -6.59 7.56
CA ASP A 80 -10.14 -6.56 8.47
C ASP A 80 -9.71 -6.62 9.94
N THR A 81 -8.70 -7.46 10.25
CA THR A 81 -8.22 -7.68 11.62
C THR A 81 -6.69 -7.67 11.71
N LEU A 82 -6.19 -7.33 12.89
CA LEU A 82 -4.76 -7.42 13.19
C LEU A 82 -4.24 -8.86 13.10
N ASP A 83 -5.05 -9.84 13.45
CA ASP A 83 -4.67 -11.24 13.38
C ASP A 83 -4.47 -11.71 11.93
N ASN A 84 -5.33 -11.29 11.01
CA ASN A 84 -5.17 -11.61 9.60
C ASN A 84 -3.94 -10.92 8.99
N ALA A 85 -3.66 -9.67 9.37
CA ALA A 85 -2.43 -8.99 8.95
C ALA A 85 -1.16 -9.68 9.47
N LYS A 86 -1.14 -10.10 10.73
CA LYS A 86 -0.02 -10.85 11.31
C LYS A 86 0.16 -12.24 10.69
N ARG A 87 -0.93 -12.94 10.39
CA ARG A 87 -0.87 -14.21 9.66
C ARG A 87 -0.32 -14.03 8.24
N PHE A 88 -0.65 -12.94 7.59
CA PHE A 88 -0.09 -12.61 6.29
C PHE A 88 1.42 -12.32 6.39
N GLU A 89 1.85 -11.54 7.37
CA GLU A 89 3.27 -11.28 7.65
C GLU A 89 4.03 -12.58 7.92
N ASP A 90 3.52 -13.42 8.81
CA ASP A 90 4.14 -14.71 9.16
C ASP A 90 4.24 -15.64 7.94
N TRP A 91 3.14 -15.77 7.21
CA TRP A 91 3.10 -16.59 6.00
C TRP A 91 4.08 -16.09 4.92
N THR A 92 4.13 -14.80 4.64
CA THR A 92 5.05 -14.25 3.64
C THR A 92 6.50 -14.38 4.06
N THR A 93 6.78 -14.40 5.35
CA THR A 93 8.12 -14.48 5.91
C THR A 93 8.62 -15.93 5.98
N ASN A 94 7.77 -16.87 6.39
CA ASN A 94 8.21 -18.21 6.78
C ASN A 94 7.77 -19.31 5.81
N GLU A 95 6.62 -19.16 5.14
CA GLU A 95 6.04 -20.24 4.36
C GLU A 95 6.05 -19.97 2.85
N PHE A 96 5.79 -18.75 2.44
CA PHE A 96 5.67 -18.41 1.02
C PHE A 96 7.01 -18.44 0.31
N LYS A 97 7.08 -19.30 -0.71
CA LYS A 97 8.27 -19.48 -1.53
C LYS A 97 7.92 -19.30 -2.99
N VAL A 98 8.87 -18.83 -3.77
CA VAL A 98 8.72 -18.56 -5.21
C VAL A 98 9.93 -19.06 -6.00
N GLY A 99 9.73 -19.27 -7.28
CA GLY A 99 10.78 -19.67 -8.23
C GLY A 99 11.21 -21.13 -8.13
N GLU A 100 12.18 -21.48 -8.97
CA GLU A 100 12.86 -22.78 -8.95
C GLU A 100 14.37 -22.54 -8.94
N PRO A 101 15.09 -22.96 -7.88
CA PRO A 101 14.58 -23.63 -6.68
C PRO A 101 13.71 -22.72 -5.81
N GLN A 102 12.84 -23.33 -5.02
CA GLN A 102 11.92 -22.63 -4.11
C GLN A 102 12.69 -21.75 -3.12
N THR A 103 12.58 -20.44 -3.27
CA THR A 103 13.24 -19.45 -2.42
C THR A 103 12.22 -18.75 -1.55
N PRO A 104 12.44 -18.56 -0.24
CA PRO A 104 11.57 -17.76 0.61
C PRO A 104 11.34 -16.36 0.00
N TYR A 105 10.09 -15.88 0.03
CA TYR A 105 9.68 -14.69 -0.73
C TYR A 105 10.58 -13.49 -0.46
N TRP A 106 10.85 -13.18 0.82
CA TRP A 106 11.68 -12.03 1.20
C TRP A 106 13.19 -12.25 1.00
N LYS A 107 13.61 -13.46 0.65
CA LYS A 107 15.02 -13.83 0.42
C LYS A 107 15.37 -14.01 -1.06
N GLN A 108 14.52 -13.53 -1.96
CA GLN A 108 14.82 -13.59 -3.38
C GLN A 108 16.12 -12.82 -3.69
N PRO A 109 17.01 -13.36 -4.54
CA PRO A 109 18.26 -12.70 -4.92
C PRO A 109 18.07 -11.31 -5.53
N LEU A 110 16.88 -11.08 -6.10
CA LEU A 110 16.47 -9.81 -6.69
C LEU A 110 16.32 -8.69 -5.64
N PHE A 111 16.05 -9.03 -4.38
CA PHE A 111 15.82 -8.06 -3.32
C PHE A 111 17.12 -7.72 -2.60
N LYS A 112 17.56 -6.47 -2.75
CA LYS A 112 18.71 -5.95 -2.02
C LYS A 112 18.40 -5.69 -0.55
N SER A 113 17.23 -5.13 -0.30
CA SER A 113 16.69 -4.95 1.04
C SER A 113 15.18 -5.05 1.01
N VAL A 114 14.64 -5.56 2.10
CA VAL A 114 13.20 -5.62 2.37
C VAL A 114 13.00 -5.09 3.78
N GLU A 115 12.13 -4.12 3.91
CA GLU A 115 11.62 -3.62 5.19
C GLU A 115 10.11 -3.80 5.18
N ALA A 116 9.58 -4.48 6.18
CA ALA A 116 8.17 -4.79 6.25
C ALA A 116 7.62 -4.57 7.66
N TRP A 117 6.39 -4.08 7.75
CA TRP A 117 5.75 -3.76 9.02
C TRP A 117 4.26 -4.07 9.00
N THR A 118 3.77 -4.62 10.10
CA THR A 118 2.35 -4.65 10.42
C THR A 118 2.00 -3.46 11.29
N TRP A 119 0.92 -2.77 10.96
CA TRP A 119 0.46 -1.53 11.58
C TRP A 119 -0.94 -1.69 12.14
N LYS A 120 -1.24 -0.94 13.18
CA LYS A 120 -2.62 -0.64 13.54
C LYS A 120 -3.14 0.47 12.64
N VAL A 121 -4.32 0.30 12.08
CA VAL A 121 -5.04 1.36 11.36
C VAL A 121 -5.72 2.25 12.40
N ILE A 122 -5.47 3.56 12.33
CA ILE A 122 -6.18 4.56 13.11
C ILE A 122 -7.43 5.00 12.35
N GLY A 123 -7.33 5.06 11.04
CA GLY A 123 -8.43 5.26 10.12
C GLY A 123 -7.95 5.20 8.68
N ALA A 124 -8.87 4.86 7.79
CA ALA A 124 -8.65 4.82 6.36
C ALA A 124 -9.89 5.32 5.63
N HIS A 125 -9.70 6.12 4.57
CA HIS A 125 -10.79 6.77 3.86
C HIS A 125 -10.49 6.89 2.37
N ASN A 126 -11.50 6.64 1.53
CA ASN A 126 -11.49 6.98 0.12
C ASN A 126 -12.33 8.24 -0.09
N PHE A 127 -11.75 9.29 -0.66
CA PHE A 127 -12.46 10.50 -1.09
C PHE A 127 -13.04 10.36 -2.49
N THR A 128 -12.39 9.52 -3.30
CA THR A 128 -12.80 9.15 -4.65
C THR A 128 -12.46 7.69 -4.87
N PRO A 129 -13.07 7.03 -5.86
CA PRO A 129 -12.60 5.71 -6.29
C PRO A 129 -11.11 5.76 -6.62
N VAL A 130 -10.36 4.78 -6.13
CA VAL A 130 -8.91 4.68 -6.37
C VAL A 130 -8.67 3.63 -7.44
N ASP A 131 -7.99 4.01 -8.50
CA ASP A 131 -7.66 3.18 -9.64
C ASP A 131 -6.14 3.15 -9.92
N GLU A 132 -5.74 2.43 -10.96
CA GLU A 132 -4.36 2.24 -11.39
C GLU A 132 -3.67 3.50 -11.92
N HIS A 133 -4.41 4.56 -12.18
CA HIS A 133 -3.86 5.84 -12.60
C HIS A 133 -3.48 6.72 -11.40
N HIS A 134 -3.76 6.27 -10.18
CA HIS A 134 -3.39 7.01 -8.99
C HIS A 134 -1.89 6.96 -8.72
N ILE A 135 -1.41 8.02 -8.09
CA ILE A 135 -0.04 8.16 -7.63
C ILE A 135 -0.03 8.06 -6.12
N GLY A 136 0.72 7.11 -5.60
CA GLY A 136 0.87 6.93 -4.17
C GLY A 136 1.91 7.86 -3.57
N ARG A 137 1.63 8.39 -2.39
CA ARG A 137 2.61 9.04 -1.52
C ARG A 137 2.62 8.34 -0.18
N TRP A 138 3.74 7.72 0.14
CA TRP A 138 3.97 7.02 1.39
C TRP A 138 4.92 7.82 2.26
N GLN A 139 4.54 8.09 3.50
CA GLN A 139 5.35 8.80 4.49
C GLN A 139 5.47 7.96 5.77
N ARG A 140 6.69 7.87 6.30
CA ARG A 140 6.95 7.34 7.64
C ARG A 140 7.53 8.45 8.52
N TRP A 141 7.06 8.46 9.76
CA TRP A 141 7.44 9.43 10.77
C TRP A 141 7.80 8.70 12.04
N THR A 142 8.80 9.20 12.77
CA THR A 142 8.98 8.87 14.18
C THR A 142 8.41 9.98 15.04
N TYR A 143 8.14 9.67 16.30
CA TYR A 143 7.71 10.66 17.30
C TYR A 143 8.35 10.37 18.65
N HIS A 144 8.49 11.39 19.50
CA HIS A 144 9.20 11.26 20.79
C HIS A 144 8.27 11.28 22.00
N HIS A 145 7.04 11.74 21.85
CA HIS A 145 6.09 11.85 22.95
C HIS A 145 5.58 10.48 23.44
N VAL A 146 5.31 10.37 24.75
CA VAL A 146 4.74 9.18 25.41
C VAL A 146 3.24 9.40 25.62
N GLY A 147 2.41 8.37 25.39
CA GLY A 147 0.95 8.48 25.61
C GLY A 147 0.14 8.89 24.37
N VAL A 148 0.64 8.61 23.21
CA VAL A 148 0.13 9.09 21.90
C VAL A 148 -1.20 8.44 21.44
N GLY A 149 -1.66 7.35 22.06
CA GLY A 149 -2.83 6.61 21.59
C GLY A 149 -4.08 7.47 21.35
N ASN A 150 -4.44 8.31 22.30
CA ASN A 150 -5.60 9.21 22.18
C ASN A 150 -5.34 10.36 21.18
N ILE A 151 -4.07 10.81 21.08
CA ILE A 151 -3.69 11.85 20.13
C ILE A 151 -3.87 11.38 18.70
N MET A 152 -3.52 10.13 18.38
CA MET A 152 -3.69 9.57 17.03
C MET A 152 -5.15 9.57 16.57
N THR A 153 -6.08 9.18 17.45
CA THR A 153 -7.50 9.18 17.13
C THR A 153 -8.04 10.59 16.90
N GLN A 154 -7.57 11.56 17.67
CA GLN A 154 -7.95 12.97 17.49
C GLN A 154 -7.30 13.60 16.25
N LEU A 155 -6.11 13.15 15.90
CA LEU A 155 -5.35 13.63 14.75
C LEU A 155 -5.92 13.14 13.41
N TYR A 156 -6.52 11.94 13.40
CA TYR A 156 -7.04 11.33 12.17
C TYR A 156 -7.97 12.25 11.37
N PRO A 157 -9.07 12.80 11.94
CA PRO A 157 -9.94 13.68 11.16
C PRO A 157 -9.24 14.93 10.63
N VAL A 158 -8.30 15.48 11.40
CA VAL A 158 -7.54 16.68 11.00
C VAL A 158 -6.61 16.39 9.82
N LEU A 159 -5.90 15.25 9.87
CA LEU A 159 -5.01 14.83 8.78
C LEU A 159 -5.81 14.39 7.54
N ARG A 160 -6.93 13.69 7.72
CA ARG A 160 -7.84 13.30 6.64
C ARG A 160 -8.33 14.54 5.87
N ASP A 161 -8.87 15.52 6.58
CA ASP A 161 -9.36 16.75 5.97
C ASP A 161 -8.24 17.55 5.27
N ALA A 162 -7.03 17.52 5.83
CA ALA A 162 -5.87 18.15 5.20
C ALA A 162 -5.42 17.40 3.95
N ALA A 163 -5.49 16.08 3.92
CA ALA A 163 -5.19 15.26 2.76
C ALA A 163 -6.19 15.52 1.62
N GLU A 164 -7.49 15.54 1.93
CA GLU A 164 -8.56 15.87 1.00
C GLU A 164 -8.35 17.25 0.36
N LYS A 165 -8.12 18.27 1.18
CA LYS A 165 -7.83 19.64 0.70
C LYS A 165 -6.59 19.74 -0.19
N ARG A 166 -5.68 18.78 -0.11
CA ARG A 166 -4.50 18.64 -0.98
C ARG A 166 -4.79 17.83 -2.24
N GLY A 167 -6.02 17.35 -2.39
CA GLY A 167 -6.50 16.61 -3.55
C GLY A 167 -6.14 15.11 -3.49
N ALA A 168 -5.99 14.56 -2.30
CA ALA A 168 -5.85 13.11 -2.15
C ALA A 168 -7.16 12.41 -2.55
N GLY A 169 -7.04 11.27 -3.24
CA GLY A 169 -8.13 10.37 -3.54
C GLY A 169 -8.36 9.34 -2.43
N SER A 170 -7.32 9.04 -1.64
CA SER A 170 -7.44 8.22 -0.43
C SER A 170 -6.42 8.65 0.62
N PHE A 171 -6.71 8.27 1.87
CA PHE A 171 -5.86 8.57 3.01
C PHE A 171 -5.93 7.45 4.05
N TRP A 172 -4.77 6.96 4.51
CA TRP A 172 -4.66 6.03 5.62
C TRP A 172 -3.73 6.60 6.69
N LEU A 173 -4.15 6.56 7.93
CA LEU A 173 -3.32 6.86 9.10
C LEU A 173 -3.02 5.56 9.84
N LEU A 174 -1.75 5.23 9.91
CA LEU A 174 -1.24 4.00 10.49
C LEU A 174 -0.37 4.31 11.72
N HIS A 175 -0.42 3.44 12.71
CA HIS A 175 0.32 3.61 13.94
C HIS A 175 1.00 2.31 14.37
N ARG A 176 2.25 2.44 14.77
CA ARG A 176 3.06 1.36 15.32
C ARG A 176 3.73 1.86 16.61
N PRO A 177 3.05 1.70 17.77
CA PRO A 177 3.49 2.28 19.02
C PRO A 177 4.79 1.67 19.56
N GLU A 178 5.04 0.39 19.28
CA GLU A 178 6.24 -0.32 19.70
C GLU A 178 7.53 0.29 19.12
N ASP A 179 7.47 0.83 17.92
CA ASP A 179 8.59 1.48 17.25
C ASP A 179 8.47 3.02 17.24
N LYS A 180 7.44 3.55 17.90
CA LYS A 180 7.10 4.97 17.86
C LYS A 180 6.99 5.52 16.44
N MET A 181 6.31 4.78 15.57
CA MET A 181 6.16 5.16 14.16
C MET A 181 4.72 5.50 13.81
N ILE A 182 4.59 6.45 12.90
CA ILE A 182 3.37 6.81 12.20
C ILE A 182 3.59 6.57 10.72
N GLY A 183 2.65 5.88 10.08
CA GLY A 183 2.57 5.72 8.63
C GLY A 183 1.43 6.53 8.05
N VAL A 184 1.68 7.21 6.96
CA VAL A 184 0.66 7.93 6.20
C VAL A 184 0.73 7.46 4.75
N GLN A 185 -0.34 6.84 4.28
CA GLN A 185 -0.53 6.48 2.89
C GLN A 185 -1.58 7.39 2.27
N MET A 186 -1.22 8.03 1.17
CA MET A 186 -2.15 8.81 0.36
C MET A 186 -2.10 8.33 -1.08
N SER A 187 -3.21 8.38 -1.78
CA SER A 187 -3.25 8.31 -3.24
C SER A 187 -3.73 9.64 -3.81
N PHE A 188 -3.29 9.95 -5.01
CA PHE A 188 -3.71 11.14 -5.75
C PHE A 188 -4.12 10.73 -7.15
N PRO A 189 -5.23 11.23 -7.69
CA PRO A 189 -5.58 11.00 -9.08
C PRO A 189 -4.41 11.40 -9.99
N GLY A 190 -4.05 10.52 -10.89
CA GLY A 190 -3.05 10.73 -11.93
C GLY A 190 -3.69 11.13 -13.26
N PRO A 191 -2.89 11.26 -14.32
CA PRO A 191 -3.42 11.56 -15.65
C PRO A 191 -4.21 10.38 -16.20
N GLU A 192 -5.31 10.70 -16.88
CA GLU A 192 -5.99 9.72 -17.72
C GLU A 192 -5.14 9.47 -18.98
N GLY A 193 -4.47 8.34 -19.02
CA GLY A 193 -3.64 7.93 -20.16
C GLY A 193 -2.28 7.42 -19.74
N SER A 194 -1.70 6.58 -20.57
CA SER A 194 -0.48 5.81 -20.28
C SER A 194 0.79 6.40 -20.91
N ASP A 195 0.87 7.70 -21.10
CA ASP A 195 2.11 8.30 -21.53
C ASP A 195 3.06 8.40 -20.34
N ASP A 196 4.23 7.78 -20.45
CA ASP A 196 5.26 7.76 -19.40
C ASP A 196 5.69 9.18 -18.99
N ASP A 197 5.71 10.11 -19.92
CA ASP A 197 6.06 11.51 -19.66
C ASP A 197 5.00 12.21 -18.79
N ASP A 198 3.74 11.94 -19.00
CA ASP A 198 2.66 12.50 -18.20
C ASP A 198 2.60 11.87 -16.81
N LEU A 199 2.89 10.58 -16.71
CA LEU A 199 3.05 9.89 -15.44
C LEU A 199 4.20 10.49 -14.62
N LEU A 200 5.36 10.72 -15.23
CA LEU A 200 6.52 11.33 -14.55
C LEU A 200 6.21 12.77 -14.09
N LYS A 201 5.51 13.55 -14.90
CA LYS A 201 5.06 14.90 -14.51
C LYS A 201 4.08 14.84 -13.33
N ALA A 202 3.12 13.92 -13.37
CA ALA A 202 2.16 13.73 -12.28
C ALA A 202 2.85 13.30 -10.97
N ILE A 203 3.82 12.40 -11.03
CA ILE A 203 4.65 12.03 -9.87
C ILE A 203 5.37 13.26 -9.30
N ALA A 204 5.95 14.10 -10.16
CA ALA A 204 6.63 15.32 -9.74
C ALA A 204 5.67 16.33 -9.08
N VAL A 205 4.46 16.47 -9.63
CA VAL A 205 3.41 17.32 -9.06
C VAL A 205 3.00 16.83 -7.67
N VAL A 206 2.76 15.53 -7.50
CA VAL A 206 2.40 14.97 -6.19
C VAL A 206 3.54 15.11 -5.19
N ALA A 207 4.78 14.86 -5.63
CA ALA A 207 5.98 15.02 -4.79
C ALA A 207 6.18 16.47 -4.32
N SER A 208 5.77 17.45 -5.13
CA SER A 208 5.86 18.87 -4.78
C SER A 208 4.75 19.36 -3.84
N LYS A 209 3.68 18.58 -3.66
CA LYS A 209 2.61 18.94 -2.71
C LYS A 209 3.18 19.04 -1.30
N LYS A 210 2.66 20.00 -0.55
CA LYS A 210 3.05 20.19 0.85
C LYS A 210 2.81 18.90 1.65
N SER A 211 3.80 18.49 2.42
CA SER A 211 3.71 17.37 3.35
C SER A 211 2.65 17.63 4.44
N LEU A 212 2.16 16.58 5.09
CA LEU A 212 1.27 16.72 6.26
C LEU A 212 2.02 17.13 7.54
N ALA A 213 3.34 17.36 7.49
CA ALA A 213 4.16 17.76 8.63
C ALA A 213 3.64 18.97 9.38
N ASP A 214 3.12 19.95 8.64
CA ASP A 214 2.59 21.20 9.22
C ASP A 214 1.23 21.05 9.92
N VAL A 215 0.65 19.86 9.85
CA VAL A 215 -0.62 19.52 10.49
C VAL A 215 -0.40 18.69 11.77
N PHE A 216 0.79 18.10 11.91
CA PHE A 216 1.13 17.40 13.15
C PHE A 216 1.29 18.39 14.30
N PRO A 217 0.71 18.10 15.50
CA PRO A 217 0.92 18.92 16.67
C PRO A 217 2.40 18.96 17.06
N ASP A 218 2.93 20.12 17.40
CA ASP A 218 4.31 20.29 17.87
C ASP A 218 4.61 19.35 19.06
N ALA A 219 3.61 19.09 19.90
CA ALA A 219 3.73 18.19 21.03
C ALA A 219 4.09 16.73 20.67
N LEU A 220 3.92 16.31 19.43
CA LEU A 220 4.35 14.98 18.98
C LEU A 220 5.86 14.90 18.76
N GLU A 221 6.50 16.04 18.51
CA GLU A 221 7.90 16.07 18.09
C GLU A 221 8.16 15.08 16.96
N ALA A 222 7.28 15.12 15.94
CA ALA A 222 7.31 14.16 14.85
C ALA A 222 8.38 14.53 13.83
N GLU A 223 9.22 13.56 13.48
CA GLU A 223 10.26 13.69 12.48
C GLU A 223 10.01 12.76 11.28
N VAL A 224 10.20 13.28 10.07
CA VAL A 224 10.05 12.48 8.86
C VAL A 224 11.22 11.50 8.72
N LEU A 225 10.92 10.22 8.65
CA LEU A 225 11.90 9.17 8.32
C LEU A 225 11.97 8.92 6.81
N MET A 226 10.83 9.04 6.15
CA MET A 226 10.73 8.78 4.72
C MET A 226 9.53 9.49 4.12
N ASP A 227 9.69 10.03 2.93
CA ASP A 227 8.63 10.58 2.08
C ASP A 227 8.88 10.12 0.63
N ARG A 228 8.02 9.25 0.14
CA ARG A 228 8.15 8.63 -1.17
C ARG A 228 6.89 8.81 -2.00
N THR A 229 7.06 9.29 -3.22
CA THR A 229 6.01 9.34 -4.23
C THR A 229 6.31 8.30 -5.31
N SER A 230 5.32 7.51 -5.68
CA SER A 230 5.46 6.39 -6.61
C SER A 230 4.21 6.24 -7.46
N ALA A 231 4.34 5.77 -8.70
CA ALA A 231 3.20 5.32 -9.47
C ALA A 231 2.66 4.01 -8.88
N TYR A 232 1.35 3.83 -8.88
CA TYR A 232 0.78 2.50 -8.71
C TYR A 232 0.81 1.79 -10.05
N HIS A 233 1.45 0.62 -10.09
CA HIS A 233 1.43 -0.24 -11.27
C HIS A 233 0.41 -1.37 -11.15
N ALA A 234 -0.14 -1.55 -9.96
CA ALA A 234 -1.28 -2.43 -9.73
C ALA A 234 -2.02 -1.98 -8.48
N ILE A 235 -3.32 -1.93 -8.60
CA ILE A 235 -4.26 -1.83 -7.50
C ILE A 235 -5.07 -3.10 -7.52
N TRP A 236 -5.17 -3.72 -6.36
CA TRP A 236 -6.02 -4.85 -6.17
C TRP A 236 -7.06 -4.48 -5.11
N GLN A 237 -8.30 -4.55 -5.54
CA GLN A 237 -9.45 -4.48 -4.66
C GLN A 237 -10.15 -5.82 -4.80
N PRO A 238 -10.72 -6.38 -3.73
CA PRO A 238 -11.47 -7.62 -3.84
C PRO A 238 -12.65 -7.40 -4.80
N MET A 239 -12.45 -7.73 -6.06
CA MET A 239 -13.55 -7.87 -6.99
C MET A 239 -14.16 -9.25 -6.78
N GLU A 240 -15.47 -9.29 -6.67
CA GLU A 240 -16.17 -10.54 -6.48
C GLU A 240 -16.17 -11.36 -7.78
N GLU A 241 -15.38 -12.41 -7.81
CA GLU A 241 -15.56 -13.48 -8.77
C GLU A 241 -16.15 -14.69 -8.06
N ASP A 242 -17.28 -15.18 -8.53
CA ASP A 242 -17.89 -16.39 -7.98
C ASP A 242 -17.18 -17.62 -8.56
N VAL A 243 -16.26 -18.17 -7.79
CA VAL A 243 -15.61 -19.43 -8.12
C VAL A 243 -16.20 -20.52 -7.22
N ASN A 244 -17.12 -21.31 -7.74
CA ASN A 244 -17.82 -22.37 -7.02
C ASN A 244 -18.60 -21.89 -5.79
N GLY A 245 -19.26 -20.74 -5.88
CA GLY A 245 -20.04 -20.17 -4.78
C GLY A 245 -19.17 -19.45 -3.74
N VAL A 246 -17.88 -19.28 -3.99
CA VAL A 246 -16.96 -18.49 -3.18
C VAL A 246 -16.55 -17.26 -3.96
N LYS A 247 -16.86 -16.10 -3.42
CA LYS A 247 -16.40 -14.85 -4.01
C LYS A 247 -14.90 -14.69 -3.80
N VAL A 248 -14.18 -14.64 -4.88
CA VAL A 248 -12.72 -14.54 -4.91
C VAL A 248 -12.35 -13.16 -5.41
N ALA A 249 -11.45 -12.51 -4.72
CA ALA A 249 -10.90 -11.25 -5.16
C ALA A 249 -9.97 -11.41 -6.36
N CYS A 250 -10.18 -10.64 -7.41
CA CYS A 250 -9.34 -10.60 -8.60
C CYS A 250 -8.43 -9.37 -8.58
N PRO A 251 -7.12 -9.53 -8.77
CA PRO A 251 -6.23 -8.39 -8.97
C PRO A 251 -6.55 -7.72 -10.31
N ASN A 252 -6.72 -6.40 -10.27
CA ASN A 252 -6.84 -5.60 -11.48
C ASN A 252 -5.43 -5.19 -11.94
N PHE A 253 -4.97 -5.78 -13.05
CA PHE A 253 -3.71 -5.43 -13.68
C PHE A 253 -3.98 -4.96 -15.11
N PRO A 254 -4.42 -3.74 -15.32
CA PRO A 254 -4.82 -3.26 -16.62
C PRO A 254 -3.69 -3.31 -17.66
N HIS A 255 -2.45 -3.12 -17.23
CA HIS A 255 -1.28 -3.20 -18.12
C HIS A 255 -0.94 -4.62 -18.57
N LEU A 256 -1.43 -5.63 -17.88
CA LEU A 256 -1.25 -7.05 -18.24
C LEU A 256 -2.48 -7.66 -18.90
N ALA A 257 -3.65 -7.07 -18.71
CA ALA A 257 -4.88 -7.53 -19.35
C ALA A 257 -4.86 -7.34 -20.88
N GLY A 258 -4.03 -6.46 -21.42
CA GLY A 258 -3.79 -6.26 -22.85
C GLY A 258 -2.62 -7.04 -23.41
N GLY A 259 -1.83 -7.69 -22.58
CA GLY A 259 -0.71 -8.52 -23.00
C GLY A 259 -1.21 -9.86 -23.54
N LYS A 260 -1.46 -9.91 -24.85
CA LYS A 260 -1.48 -11.19 -25.55
C LYS A 260 -0.11 -11.82 -25.34
N ALA A 261 -0.10 -12.99 -24.70
CA ALA A 261 1.06 -13.87 -24.66
C ALA A 261 1.55 -14.20 -26.05
#